data_327bb09ecf4830641d2fc616f834846f
#
_entry.id   327bb09ecf4830641d2fc616f834846f
#
_cell.length_a   1.000
_cell.length_b   1.000
_cell.length_c   1.000
_cell.angle_alpha   90.00
_cell.angle_beta   90.00
_cell.angle_gamma   90.00
#
_symmetry.space_group_name_H-M   'P 1'
#
loop_
_entity.id
_entity.type
_entity.pdbx_description
1 polymer ?
#
loop_
_entity_poly.entity_id
_entity_poly.type
_entity_poly.pdbx_seq_one_letter_code
_entity_poly.pdbx_strand_id
1 'polypeptide(L)'
;MRQVPLYSRSARAGPAPAVERVDGPVPPVSPPSPDLPTRARWRERLARAAVSPRVTWSAWLLLLALLGGVWWQQSARAPRPLTQKDIDAAVLRTLSTQNLPSRAARAAEKIRPAVVRVVSYVKDKKGEDVEHGVGTGVVITDKGIILTNLHVVQSAQSIRLVFADGSESRADISGVQAQHDLAVLQAHTIPDDFHAATLRTTADLMPGDEVVAVGFPFGIGPSTSAGVVSGLGRSFKSPEGTQEIGNLIQFDAAANPGNSGGPLVTMDGEVVGVVTGILNPTRARTFLGIGFAVPIESAASAAGLPPF
;
A
#
# COMPACT_ATOMS: atom_id res chain seq x y z
N MET A 1 -4.71 -27.32 30.24
CA MET A 1 -5.48 -28.11 31.23
C MET A 1 -6.80 -28.58 30.64
N ARG A 2 -6.99 -29.81 30.55
CA ARG A 2 -8.02 -30.83 30.54
C ARG A 2 -7.95 -31.69 29.27
N GLN A 3 -7.36 -32.85 29.50
CA GLN A 3 -7.43 -34.05 28.66
C GLN A 3 -8.77 -34.79 28.98
N VAL A 4 -9.32 -35.42 27.95
CA VAL A 4 -10.42 -36.39 28.11
C VAL A 4 -9.97 -37.71 27.48
N PRO A 5 -10.07 -38.85 28.17
CA PRO A 5 -9.59 -40.13 27.66
C PRO A 5 -10.68 -40.93 26.96
N LEU A 6 -10.26 -41.62 25.90
CA LEU A 6 -11.02 -42.69 25.21
C LEU A 6 -10.87 -44.02 25.96
N TYR A 7 -11.97 -44.68 26.28
CA TYR A 7 -12.00 -46.08 26.71
C TYR A 7 -12.93 -46.89 25.82
N SER A 8 -12.38 -47.94 25.23
CA SER A 8 -13.09 -49.03 24.55
C SER A 8 -13.12 -50.24 25.44
N ARG A 9 -14.29 -50.85 25.65
CA ARG A 9 -14.45 -52.13 26.34
C ARG A 9 -14.98 -53.20 25.41
N SER A 10 -14.19 -54.27 25.28
CA SER A 10 -14.55 -55.56 24.69
C SER A 10 -15.54 -56.32 25.60
N ALA A 11 -16.52 -56.97 25.00
CA ALA A 11 -17.41 -57.93 25.66
C ALA A 11 -17.03 -59.34 25.25
N ARG A 12 -16.96 -60.23 26.22
CA ARG A 12 -16.59 -61.63 26.17
C ARG A 12 -17.72 -62.51 25.66
N ALA A 13 -17.36 -63.56 24.97
CA ALA A 13 -18.18 -64.68 24.51
C ALA A 13 -18.56 -65.60 25.67
N GLY A 14 -19.76 -66.13 25.65
CA GLY A 14 -20.25 -67.22 26.51
C GLY A 14 -20.50 -68.50 25.69
N PRO A 15 -20.62 -69.65 26.37
CA PRO A 15 -20.39 -70.95 25.75
C PRO A 15 -21.63 -71.62 25.12
N ALA A 16 -21.33 -72.58 24.22
CA ALA A 16 -22.30 -73.38 23.48
C ALA A 16 -23.00 -74.47 24.32
N PRO A 17 -24.22 -74.87 23.96
CA PRO A 17 -24.81 -76.10 24.46
C PRO A 17 -24.80 -77.27 23.42
N ALA A 18 -24.92 -78.41 23.95
CA ALA A 18 -24.66 -79.77 23.49
C ALA A 18 -25.51 -80.31 22.35
N VAL A 19 -24.93 -81.33 21.77
CA VAL A 19 -25.40 -82.16 20.66
C VAL A 19 -26.44 -83.14 21.17
N GLU A 20 -27.55 -83.32 20.41
CA GLU A 20 -28.42 -84.45 20.50
C GLU A 20 -28.54 -85.16 19.14
N ARG A 21 -28.26 -86.47 19.16
CA ARG A 21 -28.40 -87.40 18.02
C ARG A 21 -29.81 -87.91 17.94
N VAL A 22 -30.35 -87.87 16.73
CA VAL A 22 -31.58 -88.67 16.43
C VAL A 22 -31.30 -89.40 15.08
N ASP A 23 -31.38 -90.73 15.20
CA ASP A 23 -31.34 -91.70 14.04
C ASP A 23 -32.67 -91.65 13.30
N GLY A 24 -32.63 -91.65 11.98
CA GLY A 24 -33.80 -91.88 11.13
C GLY A 24 -33.38 -92.21 9.69
N PRO A 25 -34.20 -92.94 8.98
CA PRO A 25 -33.76 -93.86 7.89
C PRO A 25 -33.49 -93.13 6.51
N VAL A 26 -32.68 -93.81 5.69
CA VAL A 26 -32.26 -93.41 4.37
C VAL A 26 -33.42 -93.41 3.37
N PRO A 27 -33.62 -92.40 2.55
CA PRO A 27 -34.46 -92.41 1.38
C PRO A 27 -33.64 -92.49 0.06
N PRO A 28 -34.28 -92.81 -1.04
CA PRO A 28 -33.66 -93.37 -2.21
C PRO A 28 -32.99 -92.43 -3.18
N VAL A 29 -32.11 -92.95 -4.01
CA VAL A 29 -31.34 -92.32 -5.05
C VAL A 29 -32.20 -91.61 -6.09
N SER A 30 -31.95 -90.35 -6.32
CA SER A 30 -32.55 -89.52 -7.37
C SER A 30 -31.66 -89.44 -8.59
N PRO A 31 -32.22 -89.32 -9.82
CA PRO A 31 -31.50 -89.36 -11.07
C PRO A 31 -30.68 -88.03 -11.34
N PRO A 32 -29.78 -88.08 -12.34
CA PRO A 32 -28.85 -87.00 -12.53
C PRO A 32 -29.51 -85.76 -13.09
N SER A 33 -29.10 -84.61 -12.51
CA SER A 33 -29.54 -83.29 -12.91
C SER A 33 -28.97 -82.82 -14.21
N PRO A 34 -29.71 -82.09 -15.01
CA PRO A 34 -29.29 -81.62 -16.33
C PRO A 34 -28.16 -80.58 -16.31
N ASP A 35 -27.38 -80.58 -17.41
CA ASP A 35 -26.25 -79.69 -17.63
C ASP A 35 -26.49 -78.21 -17.32
N LEU A 36 -25.67 -77.62 -16.49
CA LEU A 36 -25.62 -76.18 -16.20
C LEU A 36 -25.12 -75.38 -17.43
N PRO A 37 -25.72 -74.22 -17.70
CA PRO A 37 -25.42 -73.41 -18.88
C PRO A 37 -23.98 -72.95 -18.95
N THR A 38 -23.43 -72.90 -20.17
CA THR A 38 -22.06 -72.50 -20.52
C THR A 38 -21.46 -71.24 -19.85
N ARG A 39 -22.30 -70.35 -19.27
CA ARG A 39 -21.87 -69.18 -18.58
C ARG A 39 -21.16 -69.44 -17.23
N ALA A 40 -21.48 -70.55 -16.56
CA ALA A 40 -20.86 -70.92 -15.28
C ALA A 40 -19.41 -71.35 -15.45
N ARG A 41 -19.15 -72.13 -16.55
CA ARG A 41 -17.79 -72.62 -16.90
C ARG A 41 -16.81 -71.50 -17.27
N TRP A 42 -17.29 -70.38 -17.84
CA TRP A 42 -16.45 -69.23 -18.16
C TRP A 42 -16.04 -68.49 -16.91
N ARG A 43 -16.94 -68.30 -15.90
CA ARG A 43 -16.63 -67.66 -14.63
C ARG A 43 -15.59 -68.45 -13.82
N GLU A 44 -15.71 -69.77 -13.77
CA GLU A 44 -14.69 -70.59 -13.09
C GLU A 44 -13.34 -70.62 -13.82
N ARG A 45 -13.32 -70.60 -15.16
CA ARG A 45 -12.07 -70.47 -15.92
C ARG A 45 -11.40 -69.14 -15.72
N LEU A 46 -12.16 -68.04 -15.64
CA LEU A 46 -11.63 -66.70 -15.36
C LEU A 46 -11.14 -66.60 -13.90
N ALA A 47 -11.86 -67.20 -12.95
CA ALA A 47 -11.43 -67.22 -11.55
C ALA A 47 -10.13 -68.01 -11.34
N ARG A 48 -9.97 -69.18 -12.06
CA ARG A 48 -8.72 -69.99 -12.02
C ARG A 48 -7.56 -69.29 -12.74
N ALA A 49 -7.82 -68.55 -13.82
CA ALA A 49 -6.81 -67.77 -14.52
C ALA A 49 -6.32 -66.61 -13.67
N ALA A 50 -7.21 -65.96 -12.93
CA ALA A 50 -6.88 -64.81 -12.06
C ALA A 50 -5.98 -65.22 -10.86
N VAL A 51 -5.98 -66.48 -10.46
CA VAL A 51 -5.14 -67.00 -9.34
C VAL A 51 -3.83 -67.64 -9.86
N SER A 52 -3.61 -67.70 -11.18
CA SER A 52 -2.34 -68.23 -11.69
C SER A 52 -1.17 -67.26 -11.38
N PRO A 53 -0.05 -67.73 -10.82
CA PRO A 53 1.05 -66.86 -10.44
C PRO A 53 1.58 -66.01 -11.62
N ARG A 54 1.43 -66.49 -12.84
CA ARG A 54 1.83 -65.75 -14.05
C ARG A 54 0.95 -64.52 -14.32
N VAL A 55 -0.37 -64.61 -14.08
CA VAL A 55 -1.32 -63.48 -14.27
C VAL A 55 -1.17 -62.46 -13.15
N THR A 56 -0.95 -62.91 -11.92
CA THR A 56 -0.71 -61.99 -10.79
C THR A 56 0.60 -61.24 -10.97
N TRP A 57 1.68 -61.92 -11.38
CA TRP A 57 2.95 -61.25 -11.65
C TRP A 57 2.87 -60.24 -12.82
N SER A 58 2.17 -60.59 -13.91
CA SER A 58 1.97 -59.65 -15.03
C SER A 58 1.12 -58.43 -14.62
N ALA A 59 0.09 -58.62 -13.78
CA ALA A 59 -0.72 -57.52 -13.23
C ALA A 59 0.11 -56.56 -12.35
N TRP A 60 0.99 -57.12 -11.50
CA TRP A 60 1.91 -56.31 -10.66
C TRP A 60 2.92 -55.56 -11.51
N LEU A 61 3.49 -56.16 -12.55
CA LEU A 61 4.41 -55.49 -13.47
C LEU A 61 3.73 -54.34 -14.23
N LEU A 62 2.49 -54.55 -14.66
CA LEU A 62 1.71 -53.53 -15.34
C LEU A 62 1.35 -52.37 -14.40
N LEU A 63 1.00 -52.68 -13.16
CA LEU A 63 0.76 -51.66 -12.09
C LEU A 63 2.02 -50.86 -11.79
N LEU A 64 3.17 -51.53 -11.64
CA LEU A 64 4.46 -50.85 -11.42
C LEU A 64 4.87 -49.98 -12.62
N ALA A 65 4.64 -50.45 -13.85
CA ALA A 65 4.89 -49.66 -15.06
C ALA A 65 3.98 -48.41 -15.12
N LEU A 66 2.69 -48.57 -14.78
CA LEU A 66 1.75 -47.43 -14.66
C LEU A 66 2.14 -46.45 -13.57
N LEU A 67 2.47 -46.93 -12.39
CA LEU A 67 2.93 -46.07 -11.27
C LEU A 67 4.24 -45.38 -11.63
N GLY A 68 5.18 -46.09 -12.26
CA GLY A 68 6.42 -45.49 -12.76
C GLY A 68 6.17 -44.43 -13.83
N GLY A 69 5.24 -44.67 -14.74
CA GLY A 69 4.83 -43.71 -15.76
C GLY A 69 4.19 -42.46 -15.19
N VAL A 70 3.30 -42.63 -14.20
CA VAL A 70 2.67 -41.50 -13.48
C VAL A 70 3.73 -40.72 -12.69
N TRP A 71 4.63 -41.41 -11.98
CA TRP A 71 5.72 -40.79 -11.25
C TRP A 71 6.66 -40.03 -12.18
N TRP A 72 7.04 -40.62 -13.32
CA TRP A 72 7.84 -39.96 -14.35
C TRP A 72 7.14 -38.70 -14.88
N GLN A 73 5.86 -38.80 -15.19
CA GLN A 73 5.07 -37.70 -15.71
C GLN A 73 4.92 -36.58 -14.68
N GLN A 74 4.72 -36.90 -13.39
CA GLN A 74 4.69 -35.92 -12.30
C GLN A 74 6.06 -35.29 -12.07
N SER A 75 7.13 -36.09 -12.07
CA SER A 75 8.51 -35.58 -11.92
C SER A 75 8.93 -34.69 -13.08
N ALA A 76 8.52 -35.04 -14.31
CA ALA A 76 8.80 -34.21 -15.48
C ALA A 76 8.00 -32.90 -15.53
N ARG A 77 6.86 -32.82 -14.79
CA ARG A 77 6.02 -31.64 -14.67
C ARG A 77 6.27 -30.83 -13.38
N ALA A 78 7.10 -31.35 -12.48
CA ALA A 78 7.45 -30.61 -11.27
C ALA A 78 8.09 -29.27 -11.67
N PRO A 79 7.56 -28.12 -11.21
CA PRO A 79 8.17 -26.83 -11.49
C PRO A 79 9.62 -26.85 -10.97
N ARG A 80 10.55 -26.48 -11.81
CA ARG A 80 11.96 -26.38 -11.41
C ARG A 80 12.04 -25.39 -10.25
N PRO A 81 12.70 -25.74 -9.13
CA PRO A 81 12.91 -24.79 -8.05
C PRO A 81 13.67 -23.58 -8.63
N LEU A 82 13.13 -22.39 -8.38
CA LEU A 82 13.79 -21.15 -8.79
C LEU A 82 15.16 -21.09 -8.11
N THR A 83 16.20 -20.94 -8.89
CA THR A 83 17.55 -20.73 -8.37
C THR A 83 17.79 -19.23 -8.14
N GLN A 84 18.76 -18.89 -7.29
CA GLN A 84 19.16 -17.50 -7.10
C GLN A 84 19.52 -16.82 -8.44
N LYS A 85 20.16 -17.56 -9.36
CA LYS A 85 20.50 -17.07 -10.70
C LYS A 85 19.27 -16.72 -11.55
N ASP A 86 18.19 -17.50 -11.42
CA ASP A 86 16.93 -17.21 -12.14
C ASP A 86 16.28 -15.94 -11.60
N ILE A 87 16.33 -15.75 -10.27
CA ILE A 87 15.85 -14.53 -9.61
C ILE A 87 16.68 -13.33 -10.05
N ASP A 88 18.00 -13.43 -9.99
CA ASP A 88 18.91 -12.35 -10.40
C ASP A 88 18.71 -11.98 -11.88
N ALA A 89 18.58 -12.99 -12.75
CA ALA A 89 18.32 -12.76 -14.17
C ALA A 89 16.97 -12.10 -14.42
N ALA A 90 15.92 -12.49 -13.70
CA ALA A 90 14.60 -11.89 -13.79
C ALA A 90 14.62 -10.42 -13.31
N VAL A 91 15.29 -10.15 -12.17
CA VAL A 91 15.47 -8.80 -11.63
C VAL A 91 16.24 -7.92 -12.60
N LEU A 92 17.39 -8.38 -13.11
CA LEU A 92 18.20 -7.64 -14.09
C LEU A 92 17.41 -7.36 -15.36
N ARG A 93 16.66 -8.33 -15.87
CA ARG A 93 15.80 -8.14 -17.04
C ARG A 93 14.72 -7.09 -16.79
N THR A 94 14.05 -7.13 -15.64
CA THR A 94 13.03 -6.14 -15.27
C THR A 94 13.64 -4.75 -15.19
N LEU A 95 14.78 -4.61 -14.50
CA LEU A 95 15.48 -3.32 -14.36
C LEU A 95 16.00 -2.77 -15.70
N SER A 96 16.38 -3.64 -16.65
CA SER A 96 16.86 -3.22 -17.97
C SER A 96 15.76 -2.91 -18.99
N THR A 97 14.55 -3.47 -18.79
CA THR A 97 13.45 -3.33 -19.76
C THR A 97 12.32 -2.42 -19.31
N GLN A 98 12.20 -2.15 -18.00
CA GLN A 98 11.16 -1.29 -17.46
C GLN A 98 11.75 0.02 -16.92
N ASN A 99 11.29 1.16 -17.45
CA ASN A 99 11.53 2.47 -16.85
C ASN A 99 10.67 2.59 -15.60
N LEU A 100 11.25 2.24 -14.44
CA LEU A 100 10.58 2.47 -13.16
C LEU A 100 10.55 3.98 -12.85
N PRO A 101 9.41 4.53 -12.40
CA PRO A 101 9.36 5.91 -11.95
C PRO A 101 10.40 6.16 -10.85
N SER A 102 11.04 7.33 -10.87
CA SER A 102 11.97 7.70 -9.81
C SER A 102 11.26 7.72 -8.44
N ARG A 103 12.02 7.62 -7.35
CA ARG A 103 11.45 7.72 -5.99
C ARG A 103 10.74 9.06 -5.80
N ALA A 104 11.34 10.15 -6.29
CA ALA A 104 10.74 11.48 -6.24
C ALA A 104 9.43 11.57 -7.04
N ALA A 105 9.34 10.94 -8.22
CA ALA A 105 8.11 10.92 -9.00
C ALA A 105 6.98 10.18 -8.25
N ARG A 106 7.29 9.04 -7.62
CA ARG A 106 6.31 8.29 -6.81
C ARG A 106 5.86 9.09 -5.58
N ALA A 107 6.80 9.75 -4.88
CA ALA A 107 6.48 10.61 -3.74
C ALA A 107 5.55 11.77 -4.15
N ALA A 108 5.87 12.43 -5.26
CA ALA A 108 5.04 13.51 -5.80
C ALA A 108 3.65 13.04 -6.21
N GLU A 109 3.54 11.87 -6.85
CA GLU A 109 2.25 11.30 -7.23
C GLU A 109 1.39 10.97 -6.02
N LYS A 110 2.00 10.42 -4.95
CA LYS A 110 1.30 10.09 -3.70
C LYS A 110 0.76 11.32 -2.98
N ILE A 111 1.54 12.42 -2.92
CA ILE A 111 1.10 13.65 -2.21
C ILE A 111 0.20 14.54 -3.06
N ARG A 112 0.27 14.47 -4.40
CA ARG A 112 -0.44 15.37 -5.31
C ARG A 112 -1.94 15.53 -5.03
N PRO A 113 -2.72 14.48 -4.67
CA PRO A 113 -4.14 14.63 -4.36
C PRO A 113 -4.43 15.54 -3.15
N ALA A 114 -3.46 15.65 -2.21
CA ALA A 114 -3.57 16.50 -1.04
C ALA A 114 -3.03 17.93 -1.24
N VAL A 115 -2.49 18.25 -2.43
CA VAL A 115 -1.91 19.57 -2.71
C VAL A 115 -2.93 20.45 -3.41
N VAL A 116 -3.16 21.65 -2.87
CA VAL A 116 -4.11 22.60 -3.41
C VAL A 116 -3.42 23.91 -3.77
N ARG A 117 -3.87 24.57 -4.85
CA ARG A 117 -3.49 25.95 -5.12
C ARG A 117 -4.36 26.88 -4.30
N VAL A 118 -3.72 27.78 -3.57
CA VAL A 118 -4.37 28.80 -2.74
C VAL A 118 -4.25 30.14 -3.44
N VAL A 119 -5.37 30.78 -3.72
CA VAL A 119 -5.42 32.11 -4.33
C VAL A 119 -6.15 33.05 -3.42
N SER A 120 -5.49 34.11 -3.01
CA SER A 120 -6.08 35.18 -2.19
C SER A 120 -6.51 36.36 -3.06
N TYR A 121 -7.64 36.95 -2.72
CA TYR A 121 -8.22 38.08 -3.45
C TYR A 121 -8.41 39.25 -2.50
N VAL A 122 -8.22 40.44 -3.05
CA VAL A 122 -8.58 41.72 -2.42
C VAL A 122 -9.50 42.51 -3.34
N LYS A 123 -10.32 43.40 -2.81
CA LYS A 123 -11.11 44.29 -3.64
C LYS A 123 -10.32 45.51 -4.08
N ASP A 124 -10.39 45.81 -5.36
CA ASP A 124 -9.83 47.04 -5.91
C ASP A 124 -10.71 48.25 -5.54
N LYS A 125 -10.31 49.44 -6.04
CA LYS A 125 -11.06 50.70 -5.81
C LYS A 125 -12.46 50.68 -6.45
N LYS A 126 -12.75 49.75 -7.35
CA LYS A 126 -14.05 49.57 -8.02
C LYS A 126 -14.90 48.50 -7.34
N GLY A 127 -14.35 47.79 -6.35
CA GLY A 127 -15.00 46.71 -5.63
C GLY A 127 -14.89 45.36 -6.36
N GLU A 128 -14.04 45.25 -7.38
CA GLU A 128 -13.79 43.99 -8.12
C GLU A 128 -12.74 43.15 -7.40
N ASP A 129 -12.91 41.83 -7.42
CA ASP A 129 -11.94 40.89 -6.83
C ASP A 129 -10.68 40.80 -7.73
N VAL A 130 -9.56 41.23 -7.18
CA VAL A 130 -8.24 41.18 -7.83
C VAL A 130 -7.37 40.21 -7.08
N GLU A 131 -6.68 39.32 -7.83
CA GLU A 131 -5.72 38.37 -7.27
C GLU A 131 -4.60 39.14 -6.56
N HIS A 132 -4.38 38.82 -5.28
CA HIS A 132 -3.40 39.47 -4.41
C HIS A 132 -2.17 38.56 -4.20
N GLY A 133 -2.40 37.27 -3.99
CA GLY A 133 -1.34 36.30 -3.80
C GLY A 133 -1.72 34.89 -4.26
N VAL A 134 -0.70 34.17 -4.71
CA VAL A 134 -0.81 32.76 -5.06
C VAL A 134 0.19 31.97 -4.23
N GLY A 135 -0.28 30.89 -3.65
CA GLY A 135 0.54 29.94 -2.90
C GLY A 135 0.02 28.51 -3.07
N THR A 136 0.52 27.69 -2.22
CA THR A 136 0.16 26.26 -2.14
C THR A 136 -0.43 26.00 -0.76
N GLY A 137 -1.27 24.98 -0.65
CA GLY A 137 -1.73 24.40 0.61
C GLY A 137 -1.64 22.89 0.59
N VAL A 138 -1.63 22.29 1.76
CA VAL A 138 -1.68 20.85 1.94
C VAL A 138 -2.88 20.46 2.79
N VAL A 139 -3.71 19.59 2.28
CA VAL A 139 -4.87 19.07 3.01
C VAL A 139 -4.40 18.03 4.02
N ILE A 140 -4.74 18.21 5.29
CA ILE A 140 -4.24 17.37 6.39
C ILE A 140 -5.33 16.56 7.09
N THR A 141 -6.59 16.80 6.77
CA THR A 141 -7.71 16.01 7.31
C THR A 141 -8.80 15.78 6.27
N ASP A 142 -9.54 14.70 6.43
CA ASP A 142 -10.71 14.39 5.60
C ASP A 142 -11.88 15.37 5.73
N LYS A 143 -11.76 16.32 6.65
CA LYS A 143 -12.73 17.41 6.85
C LYS A 143 -12.37 18.66 6.05
N GLY A 144 -11.32 18.63 5.21
CA GLY A 144 -10.89 19.76 4.41
C GLY A 144 -10.15 20.84 5.20
N ILE A 145 -9.42 20.45 6.26
CA ILE A 145 -8.47 21.34 6.93
C ILE A 145 -7.19 21.37 6.10
N ILE A 146 -6.73 22.58 5.79
CA ILE A 146 -5.60 22.83 4.89
C ILE A 146 -4.60 23.71 5.62
N LEU A 147 -3.32 23.32 5.57
CA LEU A 147 -2.20 24.15 6.00
C LEU A 147 -1.68 24.96 4.82
N THR A 148 -1.38 26.23 5.07
CA THR A 148 -0.68 27.12 4.15
C THR A 148 0.14 28.14 4.94
N ASN A 149 0.87 29.03 4.26
CA ASN A 149 1.53 30.13 4.95
C ASN A 149 0.58 31.30 5.18
N LEU A 150 0.82 32.03 6.28
CA LEU A 150 0.05 33.21 6.63
C LEU A 150 0.23 34.32 5.58
N HIS A 151 1.45 34.57 5.10
CA HIS A 151 1.71 35.60 4.11
C HIS A 151 0.99 35.38 2.78
N VAL A 152 0.58 34.14 2.46
CA VAL A 152 -0.21 33.82 1.24
C VAL A 152 -1.64 34.35 1.35
N VAL A 153 -2.21 34.32 2.55
CA VAL A 153 -3.62 34.67 2.82
C VAL A 153 -3.78 35.95 3.67
N GLN A 154 -2.68 36.51 4.08
CA GLN A 154 -2.69 37.75 4.87
C GLN A 154 -3.35 38.86 4.05
N SER A 155 -4.27 39.60 4.71
CA SER A 155 -5.07 40.66 4.09
C SER A 155 -6.07 40.21 3.00
N ALA A 156 -6.21 38.91 2.77
CA ALA A 156 -7.21 38.40 1.84
C ALA A 156 -8.64 38.74 2.31
N GLN A 157 -9.48 39.22 1.42
CA GLN A 157 -10.91 39.36 1.66
C GLN A 157 -11.70 38.11 1.24
N SER A 158 -11.15 37.33 0.31
CA SER A 158 -11.66 36.03 -0.03
C SER A 158 -10.52 35.10 -0.46
N ILE A 159 -10.67 33.82 -0.19
CA ILE A 159 -9.70 32.77 -0.50
C ILE A 159 -10.39 31.75 -1.39
N ARG A 160 -9.74 31.39 -2.50
CA ARG A 160 -10.15 30.33 -3.38
C ARG A 160 -9.09 29.23 -3.37
N LEU A 161 -9.57 27.99 -3.30
CA LEU A 161 -8.78 26.79 -3.41
C LEU A 161 -9.05 26.13 -4.76
N VAL A 162 -8.02 25.59 -5.39
CA VAL A 162 -8.15 24.73 -6.57
C VAL A 162 -7.50 23.39 -6.22
N PHE A 163 -8.28 22.33 -6.19
CA PHE A 163 -7.85 20.99 -5.87
C PHE A 163 -7.16 20.31 -7.06
N ALA A 164 -6.56 19.14 -6.83
CA ALA A 164 -5.81 18.41 -7.83
C ALA A 164 -6.65 17.92 -9.01
N ASP A 165 -7.95 17.73 -8.82
CA ASP A 165 -8.94 17.36 -9.84
C ASP A 165 -9.46 18.56 -10.64
N GLY A 166 -9.02 19.79 -10.27
CA GLY A 166 -9.45 21.05 -10.88
C GLY A 166 -10.72 21.63 -10.26
N SER A 167 -11.35 20.96 -9.29
CA SER A 167 -12.49 21.53 -8.58
C SER A 167 -12.08 22.73 -7.72
N GLU A 168 -13.01 23.66 -7.54
CA GLU A 168 -12.78 24.90 -6.80
C GLU A 168 -13.64 24.95 -5.53
N SER A 169 -13.09 25.51 -4.46
CA SER A 169 -13.80 25.82 -3.23
C SER A 169 -13.42 27.19 -2.71
N ARG A 170 -14.31 27.83 -1.96
CA ARG A 170 -13.95 28.91 -1.05
C ARG A 170 -13.38 28.33 0.22
N ALA A 171 -12.61 29.14 0.94
CA ALA A 171 -12.11 28.77 2.25
C ALA A 171 -12.12 29.96 3.21
N ASP A 172 -12.29 29.63 4.49
CA ASP A 172 -12.13 30.57 5.59
C ASP A 172 -10.87 30.25 6.38
N ILE A 173 -10.26 31.29 6.98
CA ILE A 173 -9.14 31.14 7.91
C ILE A 173 -9.73 30.67 9.25
N SER A 174 -9.41 29.45 9.66
CA SER A 174 -9.84 28.82 10.91
C SER A 174 -8.80 28.96 12.03
N GLY A 175 -7.54 29.23 11.70
CA GLY A 175 -6.46 29.40 12.64
C GLY A 175 -5.26 30.12 12.04
N VAL A 176 -4.51 30.83 12.91
CA VAL A 176 -3.29 31.54 12.51
C VAL A 176 -2.22 31.33 13.58
N GLN A 177 -1.01 31.05 13.12
CA GLN A 177 0.18 30.96 13.96
C GLN A 177 1.28 31.88 13.39
N ALA A 178 1.18 33.16 13.70
CA ALA A 178 2.01 34.19 13.08
C ALA A 178 3.51 33.96 13.30
N GLN A 179 3.93 33.48 14.50
CA GLN A 179 5.34 33.18 14.81
C GLN A 179 6.01 32.14 13.88
N HIS A 180 5.23 31.32 13.20
CA HIS A 180 5.72 30.33 12.25
C HIS A 180 5.26 30.63 10.81
N ASP A 181 4.65 31.80 10.57
CA ASP A 181 4.08 32.15 9.26
C ASP A 181 3.10 31.10 8.75
N LEU A 182 2.23 30.57 9.61
CA LEU A 182 1.27 29.52 9.27
C LEU A 182 -0.17 30.03 9.36
N ALA A 183 -1.00 29.58 8.44
CA ALA A 183 -2.45 29.71 8.46
C ALA A 183 -3.12 28.34 8.25
N VAL A 184 -4.21 28.13 8.95
CA VAL A 184 -5.09 26.99 8.82
C VAL A 184 -6.35 27.44 8.09
N LEU A 185 -6.68 26.77 7.01
CA LEU A 185 -7.87 27.05 6.23
C LEU A 185 -8.88 25.91 6.39
N GLN A 186 -10.16 26.28 6.38
CA GLN A 186 -11.27 25.34 6.26
C GLN A 186 -11.91 25.50 4.88
N ALA A 187 -11.85 24.48 4.05
CA ALA A 187 -12.57 24.47 2.78
C ALA A 187 -14.08 24.35 2.99
N HIS A 188 -14.87 25.08 2.19
CA HIS A 188 -16.34 25.00 2.24
C HIS A 188 -16.86 23.75 1.53
N THR A 189 -16.19 23.33 0.46
CA THR A 189 -16.52 22.14 -0.33
C THR A 189 -15.24 21.35 -0.56
N ILE A 190 -15.32 20.05 -0.43
CA ILE A 190 -14.23 19.12 -0.70
C ILE A 190 -14.66 18.13 -1.79
N PRO A 191 -13.78 17.76 -2.73
CA PRO A 191 -14.06 16.72 -3.73
C PRO A 191 -14.36 15.37 -3.08
N ASP A 192 -15.14 14.52 -3.77
CA ASP A 192 -15.51 13.20 -3.27
C ASP A 192 -14.30 12.24 -3.17
N ASP A 193 -13.34 12.34 -4.10
CA ASP A 193 -12.16 11.47 -4.20
C ASP A 193 -10.88 12.12 -3.65
N PHE A 194 -11.00 13.03 -2.69
CA PHE A 194 -9.82 13.66 -2.14
C PHE A 194 -9.19 12.82 -1.02
N HIS A 195 -7.88 12.97 -0.83
CA HIS A 195 -7.12 12.27 0.22
C HIS A 195 -6.32 13.28 1.05
N ALA A 196 -6.43 13.16 2.37
CA ALA A 196 -5.57 13.91 3.25
C ALA A 196 -4.12 13.41 3.18
N ALA A 197 -3.17 14.31 3.34
CA ALA A 197 -1.75 13.98 3.40
C ALA A 197 -1.41 13.13 4.62
N THR A 198 -0.52 12.16 4.45
CA THR A 198 0.10 11.47 5.58
C THR A 198 1.18 12.37 6.17
N LEU A 199 1.09 12.64 7.47
CA LEU A 199 2.08 13.41 8.21
C LEU A 199 3.10 12.47 8.85
N ARG A 200 4.39 12.85 8.87
CA ARG A 200 5.46 12.07 9.47
C ARG A 200 6.31 12.95 10.41
N THR A 201 6.59 12.44 11.59
CA THR A 201 7.49 13.12 12.54
C THR A 201 8.86 13.41 11.93
N THR A 202 9.45 14.55 12.33
CA THR A 202 10.79 14.96 11.93
C THR A 202 11.88 14.52 12.91
N ALA A 203 11.53 13.74 13.95
CA ALA A 203 12.45 13.38 15.04
C ALA A 203 13.68 12.57 14.54
N ASP A 204 13.54 11.81 13.48
CA ASP A 204 14.59 10.99 12.84
C ASP A 204 15.15 11.62 11.55
N LEU A 205 14.69 12.83 11.17
CA LEU A 205 15.15 13.49 9.96
C LEU A 205 16.59 13.97 10.12
N MET A 206 17.42 13.73 9.12
CA MET A 206 18.84 14.07 9.12
C MET A 206 19.24 14.89 7.89
N PRO A 207 20.27 15.75 7.99
CA PRO A 207 20.89 16.34 6.81
C PRO A 207 21.40 15.26 5.84
N GLY A 208 21.05 15.41 4.56
CA GLY A 208 21.31 14.43 3.51
C GLY A 208 20.11 13.56 3.15
N ASP A 209 19.05 13.54 3.96
CA ASP A 209 17.83 12.81 3.61
C ASP A 209 17.18 13.43 2.37
N GLU A 210 16.77 12.58 1.42
CA GLU A 210 16.12 13.01 0.20
C GLU A 210 14.69 13.51 0.49
N VAL A 211 14.36 14.68 -0.07
CA VAL A 211 13.05 15.32 0.06
C VAL A 211 12.53 15.81 -1.28
N VAL A 212 11.22 15.98 -1.35
CA VAL A 212 10.50 16.50 -2.51
C VAL A 212 9.64 17.67 -2.07
N ALA A 213 9.75 18.80 -2.76
CA ALA A 213 8.83 19.94 -2.61
C ALA A 213 7.81 19.91 -3.75
N VAL A 214 6.52 20.07 -3.39
CA VAL A 214 5.43 20.10 -4.37
C VAL A 214 4.61 21.36 -4.17
N GLY A 215 4.28 22.07 -5.27
CA GLY A 215 3.52 23.29 -5.18
C GLY A 215 3.22 23.95 -6.52
N PHE A 216 2.80 25.21 -6.48
CA PHE A 216 2.38 25.99 -7.64
C PHE A 216 3.28 27.21 -7.86
N PRO A 217 4.58 27.02 -8.22
CA PRO A 217 5.49 28.12 -8.46
C PRO A 217 4.92 29.04 -9.56
N PHE A 218 4.79 30.33 -9.25
CA PHE A 218 4.18 31.33 -10.15
C PHE A 218 2.76 30.97 -10.61
N GLY A 219 2.04 30.19 -9.81
CA GLY A 219 0.71 29.69 -10.17
C GLY A 219 0.70 28.51 -11.17
N ILE A 220 1.87 28.03 -11.57
CA ILE A 220 2.05 26.91 -12.53
C ILE A 220 2.20 25.62 -11.74
N GLY A 221 1.45 24.60 -12.09
CA GLY A 221 1.65 23.30 -11.45
C GLY A 221 0.39 22.44 -11.35
N PRO A 222 0.45 21.41 -10.45
CA PRO A 222 1.49 21.22 -9.43
C PRO A 222 2.86 20.88 -10.03
N SER A 223 3.90 21.58 -9.56
CA SER A 223 5.29 21.36 -9.93
C SER A 223 6.01 20.59 -8.82
N THR A 224 6.95 19.75 -9.20
CA THR A 224 7.72 18.90 -8.31
C THR A 224 9.21 19.19 -8.45
N SER A 225 9.90 19.36 -7.32
CA SER A 225 11.36 19.44 -7.26
C SER A 225 11.89 18.51 -6.17
N ALA A 226 13.01 17.84 -6.44
CA ALA A 226 13.68 16.96 -5.50
C ALA A 226 15.01 17.55 -5.07
N GLY A 227 15.41 17.28 -3.84
CA GLY A 227 16.66 17.68 -3.24
C GLY A 227 16.88 16.95 -1.94
N VAL A 228 17.67 17.54 -1.04
CA VAL A 228 17.97 16.98 0.27
C VAL A 228 17.72 17.98 1.39
N VAL A 229 17.54 17.46 2.58
CA VAL A 229 17.62 18.25 3.82
C VAL A 229 19.07 18.74 3.96
N SER A 230 19.27 20.05 3.93
CA SER A 230 20.59 20.66 4.08
C SER A 230 20.94 20.96 5.54
N GLY A 231 19.95 21.04 6.43
CA GLY A 231 20.14 21.30 7.85
C GLY A 231 18.83 21.42 8.61
N LEU A 232 18.92 21.33 9.92
CA LEU A 232 17.79 21.39 10.85
C LEU A 232 18.00 22.50 11.88
N GLY A 233 16.90 22.92 12.54
CA GLY A 233 16.94 23.95 13.59
C GLY A 233 17.43 25.31 13.09
N ARG A 234 17.17 25.65 11.84
CA ARG A 234 17.61 26.93 11.25
C ARG A 234 16.68 28.07 11.64
N SER A 235 17.23 29.28 11.65
CA SER A 235 16.46 30.52 11.75
C SER A 235 16.54 31.29 10.44
N PHE A 236 15.40 31.87 10.07
CA PHE A 236 15.27 32.68 8.86
C PHE A 236 14.56 33.99 9.20
N LYS A 237 15.14 35.12 8.76
CA LYS A 237 14.53 36.44 8.81
C LYS A 237 13.80 36.73 7.51
N SER A 238 12.52 37.09 7.59
CA SER A 238 11.78 37.48 6.39
C SER A 238 12.46 38.67 5.68
N PRO A 239 12.33 38.77 4.35
CA PRO A 239 12.93 39.88 3.59
C PRO A 239 12.44 41.26 4.04
N GLU A 240 11.23 41.34 4.59
CA GLU A 240 10.65 42.54 5.19
C GLU A 240 11.29 42.89 6.55
N GLY A 241 12.14 41.99 7.11
CA GLY A 241 12.93 42.20 8.32
C GLY A 241 12.14 42.28 9.63
N THR A 242 10.85 42.06 9.59
CA THR A 242 9.94 42.22 10.71
C THR A 242 9.80 41.00 11.59
N GLN A 243 10.13 39.80 11.07
CA GLN A 243 9.93 38.54 11.78
C GLN A 243 11.08 37.59 11.57
N GLU A 244 11.52 36.96 12.66
CA GLU A 244 12.45 35.79 12.62
C GLU A 244 11.68 34.52 12.93
N ILE A 245 11.73 33.57 12.02
CA ILE A 245 11.11 32.25 12.18
C ILE A 245 12.24 31.28 12.53
N GLY A 246 12.14 30.62 13.66
CA GLY A 246 13.11 29.63 14.13
C GLY A 246 12.69 28.19 13.90
N ASN A 247 13.59 27.27 14.20
CA ASN A 247 13.39 25.82 14.14
C ASN A 247 12.97 25.32 12.75
N LEU A 248 13.60 25.84 11.69
CA LEU A 248 13.26 25.48 10.31
C LEU A 248 14.10 24.33 9.78
N ILE A 249 13.51 23.55 8.88
CA ILE A 249 14.18 22.60 8.00
C ILE A 249 14.75 23.41 6.83
N GLN A 250 16.06 23.36 6.62
CA GLN A 250 16.71 23.88 5.43
C GLN A 250 16.78 22.76 4.39
N PHE A 251 16.46 23.06 3.13
CA PHE A 251 16.52 22.11 2.02
C PHE A 251 16.98 22.81 0.72
N ASP A 252 17.38 21.99 -0.28
CA ASP A 252 17.88 22.50 -1.58
C ASP A 252 17.00 22.10 -2.78
N ALA A 253 15.90 21.41 -2.57
CA ALA A 253 14.90 21.23 -3.62
C ALA A 253 14.43 22.61 -4.12
N ALA A 254 14.40 22.81 -5.44
CA ALA A 254 14.09 24.10 -6.02
C ALA A 254 12.72 24.62 -5.55
N ALA A 255 12.71 25.78 -4.93
CA ALA A 255 11.51 26.46 -4.45
C ALA A 255 11.46 27.88 -4.99
N ASN A 256 10.28 28.33 -5.42
CA ASN A 256 10.05 29.64 -5.97
C ASN A 256 8.77 30.24 -5.36
N PRO A 257 8.51 31.55 -5.53
CA PRO A 257 7.24 32.16 -5.14
C PRO A 257 6.06 31.35 -5.68
N GLY A 258 5.15 30.98 -4.78
CA GLY A 258 4.04 30.07 -5.07
C GLY A 258 4.21 28.66 -4.51
N ASN A 259 5.44 28.22 -4.18
CA ASN A 259 5.64 26.98 -3.39
C ASN A 259 5.32 27.18 -1.91
N SER A 260 5.25 28.43 -1.43
CA SER A 260 4.90 28.77 -0.05
C SER A 260 3.58 28.13 0.36
N GLY A 261 3.55 27.47 1.52
CA GLY A 261 2.43 26.70 2.04
C GLY A 261 2.35 25.25 1.51
N GLY A 262 3.16 24.90 0.51
CA GLY A 262 3.21 23.54 -0.04
C GLY A 262 3.96 22.56 0.85
N PRO A 263 3.71 21.25 0.68
CA PRO A 263 4.38 20.23 1.45
C PRO A 263 5.83 20.01 1.01
N LEU A 264 6.70 19.81 2.01
CA LEU A 264 7.99 19.15 1.88
C LEU A 264 7.78 17.70 2.34
N VAL A 265 8.04 16.74 1.44
CA VAL A 265 7.75 15.32 1.70
C VAL A 265 8.99 14.45 1.60
N THR A 266 8.97 13.31 2.27
CA THR A 266 9.96 12.23 2.09
C THR A 266 9.78 11.54 0.74
N MET A 267 10.70 10.63 0.38
CA MET A 267 10.57 9.78 -0.82
C MET A 267 9.41 8.77 -0.75
N ASP A 268 8.78 8.64 0.41
CA ASP A 268 7.54 7.85 0.60
C ASP A 268 6.27 8.71 0.50
N GLY A 269 6.42 10.01 0.19
CA GLY A 269 5.30 10.96 0.02
C GLY A 269 4.63 11.36 1.34
N GLU A 270 5.35 11.31 2.45
CA GLU A 270 4.88 11.71 3.78
C GLU A 270 5.38 13.11 4.11
N VAL A 271 4.50 13.96 4.63
CA VAL A 271 4.81 15.37 4.88
C VAL A 271 5.67 15.51 6.15
N VAL A 272 6.84 16.10 5.99
CA VAL A 272 7.76 16.45 7.08
C VAL A 272 7.81 17.95 7.37
N GLY A 273 7.27 18.79 6.45
CA GLY A 273 7.23 20.23 6.67
C GLY A 273 6.37 20.97 5.67
N VAL A 274 6.14 22.24 5.96
CA VAL A 274 5.44 23.21 5.10
C VAL A 274 6.44 24.24 4.61
N VAL A 275 6.64 24.32 3.29
CA VAL A 275 7.57 25.27 2.65
C VAL A 275 7.13 26.69 2.96
N THR A 276 8.02 27.52 3.53
CA THR A 276 7.67 28.88 3.93
C THR A 276 8.47 29.97 3.25
N GLY A 277 9.74 29.72 2.92
CA GLY A 277 10.57 30.77 2.35
C GLY A 277 11.80 30.26 1.63
N ILE A 278 12.44 31.19 0.96
CA ILE A 278 13.75 31.00 0.32
C ILE A 278 14.72 32.08 0.83
N LEU A 279 15.96 31.70 1.06
CA LEU A 279 17.00 32.69 1.31
C LEU A 279 17.34 33.41 0.02
N ASN A 280 17.09 34.70 -0.03
CA ASN A 280 17.50 35.54 -1.15
C ASN A 280 18.09 36.85 -0.63
N PRO A 281 19.40 37.06 -0.81
CA PRO A 281 20.04 38.30 -0.36
C PRO A 281 19.72 39.49 -1.28
N THR A 282 18.99 39.23 -2.39
CA THR A 282 18.59 40.27 -3.36
C THR A 282 17.06 40.39 -3.39
N ARG A 283 16.54 41.51 -3.91
CA ARG A 283 15.08 41.68 -4.12
C ARG A 283 14.49 40.85 -5.25
N ALA A 284 15.33 40.08 -5.96
CA ALA A 284 14.92 39.33 -7.16
C ALA A 284 14.04 38.11 -6.86
N ARG A 285 13.90 37.69 -5.60
CA ARG A 285 13.13 36.51 -5.16
C ARG A 285 13.46 35.23 -5.96
N THR A 286 14.74 35.06 -6.32
CA THR A 286 15.25 33.92 -7.09
C THR A 286 15.80 32.86 -6.15
N PHE A 287 15.46 31.61 -6.36
CA PHE A 287 16.01 30.50 -5.59
C PHE A 287 17.51 30.33 -5.84
N LEU A 288 18.29 30.32 -4.78
CA LEU A 288 19.76 30.19 -4.79
C LEU A 288 20.24 28.89 -4.11
N GLY A 289 19.40 27.85 -4.06
CA GLY A 289 19.74 26.58 -3.45
C GLY A 289 19.48 26.51 -1.93
N ILE A 290 18.75 27.48 -1.36
CA ILE A 290 18.42 27.49 0.06
C ILE A 290 16.93 27.80 0.24
N GLY A 291 16.18 26.76 0.57
CA GLY A 291 14.77 26.83 0.96
C GLY A 291 14.60 26.49 2.42
N PHE A 292 13.49 26.94 3.00
CA PHE A 292 13.10 26.68 4.39
C PHE A 292 11.68 26.16 4.46
N ALA A 293 11.48 25.19 5.37
CA ALA A 293 10.15 24.66 5.70
C ALA A 293 9.95 24.65 7.22
N VAL A 294 8.74 24.94 7.66
CA VAL A 294 8.32 24.76 9.03
C VAL A 294 8.09 23.29 9.29
N PRO A 295 8.67 22.68 10.35
CA PRO A 295 8.42 21.27 10.69
C PRO A 295 6.94 20.97 10.83
N ILE A 296 6.54 19.78 10.40
CA ILE A 296 5.12 19.42 10.36
C ILE A 296 4.47 19.37 11.74
N GLU A 297 5.21 19.07 12.80
CA GLU A 297 4.71 19.08 14.18
C GLU A 297 4.24 20.48 14.58
N SER A 298 4.99 21.52 14.22
CA SER A 298 4.59 22.92 14.48
C SER A 298 3.34 23.27 13.67
N ALA A 299 3.29 22.83 12.41
CA ALA A 299 2.16 23.11 11.53
C ALA A 299 0.88 22.35 11.94
N ALA A 300 1.00 21.10 12.35
CA ALA A 300 -0.11 20.28 12.84
C ALA A 300 -0.67 20.83 14.17
N SER A 301 0.22 21.30 15.06
CA SER A 301 -0.17 21.97 16.31
C SER A 301 -0.99 23.23 16.03
N ALA A 302 -0.67 23.99 14.98
CA ALA A 302 -1.47 25.16 14.57
C ALA A 302 -2.91 24.79 14.18
N ALA A 303 -3.11 23.60 13.64
CA ALA A 303 -4.41 23.03 13.28
C ALA A 303 -5.12 22.32 14.46
N GLY A 304 -4.52 22.31 15.66
CA GLY A 304 -5.07 21.64 16.83
C GLY A 304 -4.98 20.11 16.78
N LEU A 305 -4.11 19.56 15.92
CA LEU A 305 -3.86 18.13 15.88
C LEU A 305 -2.99 17.71 17.07
N PRO A 306 -3.21 16.50 17.63
CA PRO A 306 -2.34 15.97 18.67
C PRO A 306 -0.92 15.75 18.14
N PRO A 307 0.10 15.78 19.03
CA PRO A 307 1.46 15.41 18.64
C PRO A 307 1.51 13.95 18.20
N PHE A 308 2.33 13.64 17.22
CA PHE A 308 2.51 12.30 16.61
C PHE A 308 3.99 11.90 16.49
#